data_3f28d7d1a399e09ca9e7cef3264b27c3
#
_entry.id   3f28d7d1a399e09ca9e7cef3264b27c3
#
_cell.length_a   1.000
_cell.length_b   1.000
_cell.length_c   1.000
_cell.angle_alpha   90.00
_cell.angle_beta   90.00
_cell.angle_gamma   90.00
#
_symmetry.space_group_name_H-M   'P 1'
#
loop_
_entity.id
_entity.type
_entity.pdbx_description
1 polymer ?
#
loop_
_entity_poly.entity_id
_entity_poly.type
_entity_poly.pdbx_seq_one_letter_code
_entity_poly.pdbx_strand_id
1 'polypeptide(L)'
;MISDGIQVVAHPGTGKPASVLIVEGQTLIASFIDAMLAISGFRVVGIAGSGPEALVLDAETRPALALVDVRLNGRPDGAELACVLRNRLAIPAIFTFGPVDSEILRRANAARPLGFIAKPFSPSQVFNAIERALSHPSALQQAG
;
A
#
# COMPACT_ATOMS: atom_id res chain seq x y z
N MET A 1 5.72 -25.80 14.58
CA MET A 1 5.71 -25.32 14.41
C MET A 1 5.75 -24.58 13.98
N ILE A 2 5.89 -24.19 13.73
CA ILE A 2 5.86 -23.41 13.40
C ILE A 2 6.05 -22.71 12.96
N SER A 3 5.89 -23.01 12.43
CA SER A 3 6.07 -21.92 11.68
C SER A 3 5.69 -20.77 12.40
N ASP A 4 6.21 -20.69 13.27
CA ASP A 4 5.88 -19.76 14.22
C ASP A 4 6.00 -18.38 13.78
N GLY A 5 5.04 -17.61 13.74
CA GLY A 5 5.09 -16.21 13.56
C GLY A 5 5.11 -15.70 12.13
N ILE A 6 5.25 -16.58 11.14
CA ILE A 6 5.18 -16.15 9.77
C ILE A 6 3.83 -16.52 9.21
N GLN A 7 3.08 -15.50 8.83
CA GLN A 7 1.78 -15.70 8.19
C GLN A 7 1.86 -15.13 6.80
N VAL A 8 1.29 -15.82 5.85
CA VAL A 8 1.29 -15.39 4.46
C VAL A 8 -0.13 -15.02 4.08
N VAL A 9 -0.30 -13.77 3.63
CA VAL A 9 -1.58 -13.32 3.10
C VAL A 9 -1.53 -13.53 1.61
N ALA A 10 -2.36 -14.46 1.13
CA ALA A 10 -2.38 -14.80 -0.28
C ALA A 10 -3.22 -13.80 -1.06
N HIS A 11 -2.78 -13.52 -2.29
CA HIS A 11 -3.59 -12.73 -3.21
C HIS A 11 -4.86 -13.53 -3.50
N PRO A 12 -6.04 -12.91 -3.38
CA PRO A 12 -7.30 -13.61 -3.61
C PRO A 12 -7.31 -14.33 -4.97
N GLY A 13 -7.67 -15.59 -4.94
CA GLY A 13 -7.83 -16.38 -6.14
C GLY A 13 -6.56 -16.98 -6.73
N THR A 14 -5.39 -16.67 -6.19
CA THR A 14 -4.13 -17.18 -6.77
C THR A 14 -3.36 -18.12 -5.85
N GLY A 15 -3.56 -18.05 -4.55
CA GLY A 15 -2.79 -18.84 -3.59
C GLY A 15 -1.37 -18.37 -3.39
N LYS A 16 -0.96 -17.28 -4.06
CA LYS A 16 0.39 -16.75 -3.94
C LYS A 16 0.42 -15.64 -2.89
N PRO A 17 1.61 -15.36 -2.31
CA PRO A 17 1.72 -14.22 -1.39
C PRO A 17 1.26 -12.95 -2.07
N ALA A 18 0.53 -12.12 -1.33
CA ALA A 18 0.05 -10.85 -1.86
C ALA A 18 1.22 -9.94 -2.18
N SER A 19 1.16 -9.28 -3.33
CA SER A 19 2.20 -8.39 -3.79
C SER A 19 1.87 -6.95 -3.44
N VAL A 20 2.86 -6.23 -2.94
CA VAL A 20 2.69 -4.86 -2.46
C VAL A 20 3.76 -3.97 -3.09
N LEU A 21 3.34 -2.82 -3.59
CA LEU A 21 4.28 -1.77 -3.99
C LEU A 21 4.34 -0.74 -2.87
N ILE A 22 5.55 -0.37 -2.46
CA ILE A 22 5.76 0.66 -1.46
C ILE A 22 6.01 1.98 -2.16
N VAL A 23 5.26 3.03 -1.78
CA VAL A 23 5.46 4.37 -2.33
C VAL A 23 5.76 5.30 -1.16
N GLU A 24 7.03 5.61 -1.00
CA GLU A 24 7.53 6.33 0.16
C GLU A 24 8.79 7.11 -0.24
N GLY A 25 8.77 8.41 -0.02
CA GLY A 25 9.89 9.25 -0.44
C GLY A 25 11.11 9.21 0.48
N GLN A 26 10.94 8.80 1.73
CA GLN A 26 12.04 8.73 2.67
C GLN A 26 12.65 7.35 2.67
N THR A 27 13.90 7.25 2.23
CA THR A 27 14.57 5.97 2.00
C THR A 27 14.59 5.08 3.24
N LEU A 28 14.88 5.65 4.41
CA LEU A 28 14.93 4.85 5.63
C LEU A 28 13.57 4.28 6.00
N ILE A 29 12.53 5.07 5.82
CA ILE A 29 11.18 4.61 6.13
C ILE A 29 10.76 3.53 5.14
N ALA A 30 11.07 3.73 3.86
CA ALA A 30 10.76 2.73 2.83
C ALA A 30 11.45 1.39 3.13
N SER A 31 12.72 1.44 3.53
CA SER A 31 13.47 0.22 3.87
C SER A 31 12.87 -0.49 5.07
N PHE A 32 12.42 0.28 6.06
CA PHE A 32 11.80 -0.28 7.25
C PHE A 32 10.48 -0.98 6.89
N ILE A 33 9.67 -0.33 6.06
CA ILE A 33 8.40 -0.92 5.60
C ILE A 33 8.67 -2.19 4.80
N ASP A 34 9.66 -2.16 3.93
CA ASP A 34 10.05 -3.34 3.14
C ASP A 34 10.37 -4.52 4.04
N ALA A 35 11.21 -4.30 5.06
CA ALA A 35 11.57 -5.37 5.99
C ALA A 35 10.35 -5.88 6.75
N MET A 36 9.47 -4.99 7.18
CA MET A 36 8.26 -5.34 7.89
C MET A 36 7.34 -6.22 7.05
N LEU A 37 7.15 -5.85 5.80
CA LEU A 37 6.28 -6.59 4.90
C LEU A 37 6.86 -7.96 4.58
N ALA A 38 8.18 -8.03 4.37
CA ALA A 38 8.83 -9.30 4.10
C ALA A 38 8.66 -10.27 5.26
N ILE A 39 8.87 -9.78 6.49
CA ILE A 39 8.70 -10.61 7.67
C ILE A 39 7.25 -11.08 7.80
N SER A 40 6.30 -10.25 7.41
CA SER A 40 4.88 -10.58 7.51
C SER A 40 4.38 -11.48 6.38
N GLY A 41 5.24 -11.86 5.45
CA GLY A 41 4.87 -12.81 4.40
C GLY A 41 4.34 -12.18 3.11
N PHE A 42 4.42 -10.86 2.98
CA PHE A 42 4.04 -10.20 1.73
C PHE A 42 5.21 -10.19 0.76
N ARG A 43 4.90 -10.07 -0.53
CA ARG A 43 5.91 -9.95 -1.56
C ARG A 43 6.01 -8.49 -2.00
N VAL A 44 7.13 -7.85 -1.68
CA VAL A 44 7.36 -6.46 -2.09
C VAL A 44 7.86 -6.48 -3.51
N VAL A 45 7.14 -5.86 -4.43
CA VAL A 45 7.50 -5.86 -5.85
C VAL A 45 8.32 -4.65 -6.24
N GLY A 46 8.44 -3.67 -5.37
CA GLY A 46 9.27 -2.51 -5.64
C GLY A 46 9.06 -1.42 -4.61
N ILE A 47 9.94 -0.43 -4.64
CA ILE A 47 9.87 0.76 -3.80
C ILE A 47 9.97 1.95 -4.75
N ALA A 48 8.95 2.80 -4.74
CA ALA A 48 8.94 4.02 -5.51
C ALA A 48 9.07 5.22 -4.57
N GLY A 49 9.95 6.16 -4.91
CA GLY A 49 10.13 7.35 -4.09
C GLY A 49 9.26 8.53 -4.49
N SER A 50 8.53 8.40 -5.59
CA SER A 50 7.71 9.50 -6.12
C SER A 50 6.51 8.95 -6.87
N GLY A 51 5.56 9.83 -7.16
CA GLY A 51 4.38 9.45 -7.94
C GLY A 51 4.71 8.92 -9.33
N PRO A 52 5.52 9.65 -10.11
CA PRO A 52 5.87 9.17 -11.45
C PRO A 52 6.57 7.81 -11.43
N GLU A 53 7.47 7.60 -10.49
CA GLU A 53 8.16 6.32 -10.35
C GLU A 53 7.17 5.20 -10.04
N ALA A 54 6.21 5.50 -9.15
CA ALA A 54 5.18 4.55 -8.78
C ALA A 54 4.32 4.13 -9.97
N LEU A 55 3.99 5.08 -10.84
CA LEU A 55 3.16 4.76 -12.00
C LEU A 55 3.85 3.78 -12.94
N VAL A 56 5.18 3.93 -13.12
CA VAL A 56 5.93 3.01 -13.94
C VAL A 56 5.95 1.62 -13.31
N LEU A 57 6.28 1.55 -12.01
CA LEU A 57 6.38 0.27 -11.31
C LEU A 57 5.03 -0.42 -11.19
N ASP A 58 3.95 0.31 -10.96
CA ASP A 58 2.62 -0.27 -10.89
C ASP A 58 2.21 -0.91 -12.20
N ALA A 59 2.48 -0.23 -13.30
CA ALA A 59 2.14 -0.76 -14.63
C ALA A 59 2.95 -2.01 -14.94
N GLU A 60 4.22 -2.05 -14.53
CA GLU A 60 5.11 -3.18 -14.81
C GLU A 60 4.83 -4.37 -13.91
N THR A 61 4.56 -4.13 -12.63
CA THR A 61 4.50 -5.22 -11.65
C THR A 61 3.08 -5.65 -11.31
N ARG A 62 2.09 -4.79 -11.54
CA ARG A 62 0.68 -5.07 -11.22
C ARG A 62 0.51 -5.62 -9.80
N PRO A 63 0.88 -4.85 -8.77
CA PRO A 63 0.75 -5.34 -7.39
C PRO A 63 -0.72 -5.49 -7.00
N ALA A 64 -0.97 -6.31 -5.99
CA ALA A 64 -2.30 -6.44 -5.43
C ALA A 64 -2.71 -5.18 -4.69
N LEU A 65 -1.74 -4.39 -4.21
CA LEU A 65 -2.00 -3.23 -3.38
C LEU A 65 -0.80 -2.30 -3.40
N ALA A 66 -1.05 -0.99 -3.32
CA ALA A 66 0.00 0.00 -3.13
C ALA A 66 -0.11 0.59 -1.73
N LEU A 67 1.01 0.66 -1.02
CA LEU A 67 1.09 1.30 0.28
C LEU A 67 1.72 2.67 0.04
N VAL A 68 0.94 3.73 0.18
CA VAL A 68 1.29 5.06 -0.31
C VAL A 68 1.36 6.06 0.84
N ASP A 69 2.51 6.74 0.96
CA ASP A 69 2.63 7.88 1.89
C ASP A 69 1.76 9.01 1.35
N VAL A 70 0.87 9.57 2.19
CA VAL A 70 0.02 10.67 1.74
C VAL A 70 0.86 11.90 1.39
N ARG A 71 2.07 12.00 1.92
CA ARG A 71 2.93 13.17 1.73
C ARG A 71 4.00 12.97 0.69
N LEU A 72 3.65 12.47 -0.47
CA LEU A 72 4.61 12.45 -1.57
C LEU A 72 4.83 13.85 -2.11
N ASN A 73 6.09 14.19 -2.34
CA ASN A 73 6.44 15.46 -2.96
C ASN A 73 6.21 15.39 -4.47
N GLY A 74 5.89 16.54 -5.05
CA GLY A 74 5.72 16.63 -6.50
C GLY A 74 4.36 16.15 -6.97
N ARG A 75 4.25 15.89 -8.27
CA ARG A 75 3.00 15.50 -8.90
C ARG A 75 3.18 14.23 -9.72
N PRO A 76 2.27 13.26 -9.65
CA PRO A 76 1.11 13.26 -8.77
C PRO A 76 1.52 13.09 -7.32
N ASP A 77 0.81 13.74 -6.41
CA ASP A 77 1.01 13.53 -4.98
C ASP A 77 0.31 12.22 -4.56
N GLY A 78 0.33 11.91 -3.26
CA GLY A 78 -0.22 10.64 -2.79
C GLY A 78 -1.68 10.44 -3.14
N ALA A 79 -2.51 11.45 -2.94
CA ALA A 79 -3.94 11.34 -3.21
C ALA A 79 -4.19 11.20 -4.71
N GLU A 80 -3.51 12.01 -5.51
CA GLU A 80 -3.65 11.95 -6.97
C GLU A 80 -3.19 10.60 -7.51
N LEU A 81 -2.08 10.10 -6.98
CA LEU A 81 -1.56 8.80 -7.38
C LEU A 81 -2.56 7.70 -7.11
N ALA A 82 -3.14 7.68 -5.91
CA ALA A 82 -4.09 6.65 -5.55
C ALA A 82 -5.32 6.66 -6.46
N CYS A 83 -5.76 7.85 -6.87
CA CYS A 83 -6.87 7.96 -7.82
C CYS A 83 -6.51 7.35 -9.18
N VAL A 84 -5.31 7.63 -9.68
CA VAL A 84 -4.86 7.08 -10.95
C VAL A 84 -4.73 5.57 -10.88
N LEU A 85 -4.13 5.06 -9.80
CA LEU A 85 -3.95 3.62 -9.63
C LEU A 85 -5.30 2.91 -9.62
N ARG A 86 -6.26 3.45 -8.87
CA ARG A 86 -7.57 2.83 -8.80
C ARG A 86 -8.31 2.91 -10.13
N ASN A 87 -8.32 4.08 -10.77
CA ASN A 87 -9.15 4.30 -11.95
C ASN A 87 -8.57 3.69 -13.21
N ARG A 88 -7.24 3.64 -13.33
CA ARG A 88 -6.60 3.15 -14.55
C ARG A 88 -6.09 1.73 -14.46
N LEU A 89 -5.63 1.32 -13.28
CA LEU A 89 -4.98 0.02 -13.14
C LEU A 89 -5.73 -0.92 -12.21
N ALA A 90 -6.81 -0.44 -11.59
CA ALA A 90 -7.59 -1.21 -10.61
C ALA A 90 -6.72 -1.70 -9.45
N ILE A 91 -5.76 -0.87 -9.04
CA ILE A 91 -4.87 -1.17 -7.92
C ILE A 91 -5.31 -0.35 -6.73
N PRO A 92 -5.78 -1.00 -5.64
CA PRO A 92 -6.20 -0.28 -4.45
C PRO A 92 -5.02 0.22 -3.65
N ALA A 93 -5.23 1.27 -2.86
CA ALA A 93 -4.19 1.87 -2.04
C ALA A 93 -4.58 1.88 -0.57
N ILE A 94 -3.58 1.74 0.29
CA ILE A 94 -3.68 2.07 1.71
C ILE A 94 -2.69 3.21 1.93
N PHE A 95 -3.13 4.25 2.63
CA PHE A 95 -2.25 5.39 2.92
C PHE A 95 -1.56 5.23 4.25
N THR A 96 -0.29 5.65 4.31
CA THR A 96 0.40 5.89 5.58
C THR A 96 0.44 7.40 5.81
N PHE A 97 0.37 7.83 7.06
CA PHE A 97 0.30 9.26 7.35
C PHE A 97 0.93 9.58 8.70
N GLY A 98 1.41 10.81 8.84
CA GLY A 98 1.94 11.36 10.08
C GLY A 98 0.91 12.16 10.86
N PRO A 99 1.28 12.66 12.03
CA PRO A 99 0.32 13.24 12.97
C PRO A 99 -0.27 14.60 12.59
N VAL A 100 0.28 15.30 11.61
CA VAL A 100 -0.17 16.65 11.27
C VAL A 100 -0.76 16.77 9.89
N ASP A 101 -1.35 15.70 9.39
CA ASP A 101 -1.76 15.63 8.00
C ASP A 101 -3.26 15.72 7.78
N SER A 102 -4.01 16.38 8.68
CA SER A 102 -5.48 16.35 8.62
C SER A 102 -6.07 16.86 7.31
N GLU A 103 -5.52 17.95 6.75
CA GLU A 103 -6.02 18.48 5.49
C GLU A 103 -5.71 17.53 4.33
N ILE A 104 -4.51 16.95 4.34
CA ILE A 104 -4.09 16.01 3.33
C ILE A 104 -4.95 14.74 3.41
N LEU A 105 -5.24 14.29 4.64
CA LEU A 105 -6.08 13.10 4.84
C LEU A 105 -7.48 13.31 4.27
N ARG A 106 -8.03 14.50 4.40
CA ARG A 106 -9.35 14.78 3.85
C ARG A 106 -9.34 14.65 2.33
N ARG A 107 -8.30 15.15 1.67
CA ARG A 107 -8.14 15.01 0.23
C ARG A 107 -7.91 13.56 -0.16
N ALA A 108 -7.10 12.85 0.63
CA ALA A 108 -6.78 11.46 0.36
C ALA A 108 -8.02 10.57 0.45
N ASN A 109 -8.94 10.90 1.34
CA ASN A 109 -10.15 10.13 1.50
C ASN A 109 -11.00 10.13 0.23
N ALA A 110 -10.90 11.17 -0.58
CA ALA A 110 -11.63 11.24 -1.85
C ALA A 110 -11.11 10.21 -2.86
N ALA A 111 -9.90 9.68 -2.68
CA ALA A 111 -9.35 8.63 -3.54
C ALA A 111 -9.91 7.24 -3.21
N ARG A 112 -10.75 7.15 -2.19
CA ARG A 112 -11.38 5.91 -1.73
C ARG A 112 -10.36 4.81 -1.45
N PRO A 113 -9.40 5.07 -0.53
CA PRO A 113 -8.41 4.05 -0.18
C PRO A 113 -9.06 2.93 0.62
N LEU A 114 -8.39 1.79 0.69
CA LEU A 114 -8.85 0.67 1.49
C LEU A 114 -8.55 0.85 2.96
N GLY A 115 -7.71 1.81 3.33
CA GLY A 115 -7.44 2.08 4.73
C GLY A 115 -6.36 3.14 4.91
N PHE A 116 -6.13 3.47 6.18
CA PHE A 116 -5.11 4.43 6.61
C PHE A 116 -4.33 3.83 7.77
N ILE A 117 -3.01 4.02 7.75
CA ILE A 117 -2.14 3.54 8.83
C ILE A 117 -1.32 4.71 9.34
N ALA A 118 -1.45 5.02 10.65
CA ALA A 118 -0.72 6.13 11.25
C ALA A 118 0.72 5.74 11.55
N LYS A 119 1.65 6.65 11.28
CA LYS A 119 3.06 6.50 11.62
C LYS A 119 3.30 7.00 13.05
N PRO A 120 4.14 6.35 13.82
CA PRO A 120 4.84 5.10 13.54
C PRO A 120 3.90 3.90 13.70
N PHE A 121 4.16 2.84 12.93
CA PHE A 121 3.32 1.66 13.01
C PHE A 121 4.15 0.40 13.24
N SER A 122 3.48 -0.61 13.78
CA SER A 122 4.10 -1.90 14.05
C SER A 122 3.85 -2.86 12.88
N PRO A 123 4.62 -3.96 12.81
CA PRO A 123 4.36 -4.97 11.77
C PRO A 123 2.93 -5.50 11.81
N SER A 124 2.36 -5.71 13.01
CA SER A 124 1.00 -6.25 13.11
C SER A 124 -0.04 -5.27 12.61
N GLN A 125 0.17 -3.96 12.80
CA GLN A 125 -0.76 -2.97 12.28
C GLN A 125 -0.79 -2.99 10.76
N VAL A 126 0.37 -3.08 10.13
CA VAL A 126 0.46 -3.15 8.67
C VAL A 126 -0.15 -4.46 8.18
N PHE A 127 0.21 -5.58 8.79
CA PHE A 127 -0.31 -6.88 8.42
C PHE A 127 -1.84 -6.89 8.47
N ASN A 128 -2.41 -6.43 9.60
CA ASN A 128 -3.85 -6.46 9.78
C ASN A 128 -4.58 -5.55 8.79
N ALA A 129 -4.00 -4.39 8.50
CA ALA A 129 -4.62 -3.47 7.54
C ALA A 129 -4.67 -4.07 6.14
N ILE A 130 -3.57 -4.68 5.71
CA ILE A 130 -3.49 -5.27 4.38
C ILE A 130 -4.37 -6.51 4.30
N GLU A 131 -4.32 -7.36 5.31
CA GLU A 131 -5.14 -8.56 5.33
C GLU A 131 -6.61 -8.21 5.24
N ARG A 132 -7.06 -7.24 6.05
CA ARG A 132 -8.46 -6.82 6.05
C ARG A 132 -8.86 -6.27 4.69
N ALA A 133 -8.00 -5.47 4.07
CA ALA A 133 -8.29 -4.88 2.78
C ALA A 133 -8.44 -5.93 1.69
N LEU A 134 -7.54 -6.91 1.66
CA LEU A 134 -7.54 -7.92 0.62
C LEU A 134 -8.54 -9.04 0.87
N SER A 135 -9.08 -9.14 2.09
CA SER A 135 -10.07 -10.15 2.42
C SER A 135 -11.49 -9.74 2.04
N HIS A 136 -11.68 -8.53 1.53
CA HIS A 136 -13.00 -8.04 1.16
C HIS A 136 -13.08 -7.85 -0.34
N PRO A 137 -13.56 -8.87 -1.08
CA PRO A 137 -13.64 -8.77 -2.55
C PRO A 137 -14.43 -7.57 -3.03
N SER A 138 -15.47 -7.16 -2.29
CA SER A 138 -16.26 -6.00 -2.68
C SER A 138 -15.43 -4.72 -2.70
N ALA A 139 -14.43 -4.59 -1.82
CA ALA A 139 -13.56 -3.43 -1.81
C ALA A 139 -12.70 -3.39 -3.07
N LEU A 140 -12.21 -4.56 -3.51
CA LEU A 140 -11.44 -4.67 -4.73
C LEU A 140 -12.29 -4.34 -5.95
N GLN A 141 -13.54 -4.78 -5.97
CA GLN A 141 -14.45 -4.47 -7.05
C GLN A 141 -14.74 -2.99 -7.13
N GLN A 142 -14.86 -2.33 -5.98
CA GLN A 142 -15.10 -0.89 -5.96
C GLN A 142 -13.90 -0.09 -6.45
N ALA A 143 -12.72 -0.66 -6.38
CA ALA A 143 -11.52 -0.01 -6.87
C ALA A 143 -11.47 0.01 -8.40
N GLY A 144 -12.16 -0.91 -9.02
CA GLY A 144 -12.27 -0.95 -10.48
C GLY A 144 -13.45 -0.14 -10.96
#